data_6a5cdc7c570a65cf0c971b8ea07d10d9
#
_entry.id   6a5cdc7c570a65cf0c971b8ea07d10d9
#
_cell.length_a   1.000
_cell.length_b   1.000
_cell.length_c   1.000
_cell.angle_alpha   90.00
_cell.angle_beta   90.00
_cell.angle_gamma   90.00
#
_symmetry.space_group_name_H-M   'P 1'
#
loop_
_entity.id
_entity.type
_entity.pdbx_description
1 polymer ?
#
loop_
_entity_poly.entity_id
_entity_poly.type
_entity_poly.pdbx_seq_one_letter_code
_entity_poly.pdbx_strand_id
1 'polypeptide(L)'
;FIGAEGRMEMQRVPQAGFPIRGLKIRGLDRKHLWRNVGVVRDFLRALISARDIIREFKPQIVIGVGGYASAPTLKAAQSLGIPTLIQEQNSYAGVTNKFLARRADKICVAYPDMERFFPKDKIVLTGNPIRPAIEHLKAERREALEHFGLPLDTERVVVVVGGSLGARSINESIGSR
;
A
#
# COMPACT_ATOMS: atom_id res chain seq x y z
N PHE A 1 -11.29 7.82 -4.56
CA PHE A 1 -10.57 6.80 -3.80
C PHE A 1 -11.48 6.14 -2.77
N ILE A 2 -11.06 4.94 -2.26
CA ILE A 2 -11.68 4.24 -1.14
C ILE A 2 -10.57 3.90 -0.15
N GLY A 3 -10.75 4.28 1.12
CA GLY A 3 -9.77 4.06 2.20
C GLY A 3 -10.40 3.51 3.47
N ALA A 4 -9.58 3.10 4.45
CA ALA A 4 -10.06 2.69 5.76
C ALA A 4 -10.22 3.91 6.68
N GLU A 5 -11.37 4.05 7.35
CA GLU A 5 -11.61 5.13 8.29
C GLU A 5 -10.56 5.16 9.41
N GLY A 6 -10.18 6.36 9.83
CA GLY A 6 -9.17 6.57 10.87
C GLY A 6 -7.72 6.26 10.44
N ARG A 7 -7.46 6.06 9.14
CA ARG A 7 -6.13 5.83 8.59
C ARG A 7 -5.60 7.07 7.86
N MET A 8 -4.31 7.07 7.63
CA MET A 8 -3.57 8.21 7.06
C MET A 8 -4.08 8.61 5.67
N GLU A 9 -4.55 7.66 4.87
CA GLU A 9 -5.11 7.89 3.55
C GLU A 9 -6.32 8.84 3.57
N MET A 10 -7.12 8.82 4.65
CA MET A 10 -8.29 9.70 4.81
C MET A 10 -7.91 11.19 4.90
N GLN A 11 -6.66 11.49 5.24
CA GLN A 11 -6.11 12.85 5.28
C GLN A 11 -5.26 13.17 4.03
N ARG A 12 -4.40 12.22 3.62
CA ARG A 12 -3.42 12.44 2.55
C ARG A 12 -4.05 12.51 1.16
N VAL A 13 -5.09 11.73 0.90
CA VAL A 13 -5.75 11.72 -0.40
C VAL A 13 -6.48 13.04 -0.68
N PRO A 14 -7.27 13.61 0.27
CA PRO A 14 -7.84 14.95 0.09
C PRO A 14 -6.78 16.06 -0.02
N GLN A 15 -5.68 15.99 0.74
CA GLN A 15 -4.57 16.93 0.61
C GLN A 15 -3.91 16.90 -0.78
N ALA A 16 -3.98 15.77 -1.47
CA ALA A 16 -3.53 15.62 -2.85
C ALA A 16 -4.59 16.01 -3.90
N GLY A 17 -5.74 16.55 -3.47
CA GLY A 17 -6.81 17.04 -4.37
C GLY A 17 -7.79 15.97 -4.85
N PHE A 18 -7.82 14.78 -4.23
CA PHE A 18 -8.70 13.71 -4.67
C PHE A 18 -9.81 13.39 -3.65
N PRO A 19 -11.05 13.10 -4.11
CA PRO A 19 -12.10 12.64 -3.23
C PRO A 19 -11.83 11.22 -2.72
N ILE A 20 -12.19 10.96 -1.45
CA ILE A 20 -12.07 9.64 -0.83
C ILE A 20 -13.34 9.30 -0.04
N ARG A 21 -13.76 8.05 -0.13
CA ARG A 21 -14.82 7.46 0.70
C ARG A 21 -14.20 6.51 1.73
N GLY A 22 -14.61 6.63 2.98
CA GLY A 22 -14.14 5.77 4.08
C GLY A 22 -14.94 4.49 4.22
N LEU A 23 -14.25 3.37 4.51
CA LEU A 23 -14.87 2.12 4.93
C LEU A 23 -14.55 1.86 6.40
N LYS A 24 -15.56 1.52 7.19
CA LYS A 24 -15.39 1.05 8.58
C LYS A 24 -14.85 -0.38 8.57
N ILE A 25 -13.54 -0.52 8.56
CA ILE A 25 -12.88 -1.82 8.53
C ILE A 25 -11.67 -1.84 9.46
N ARG A 26 -11.48 -2.98 10.13
CA ARG A 26 -10.34 -3.25 11.01
C ARG A 26 -9.55 -4.43 10.48
N GLY A 27 -8.25 -4.47 10.81
CA GLY A 27 -7.39 -5.62 10.53
C GLY A 27 -7.73 -6.80 11.44
N LEU A 28 -7.36 -8.01 10.98
CA LEU A 28 -7.44 -9.22 11.77
C LEU A 28 -6.47 -9.16 12.96
N ASP A 29 -6.98 -9.44 14.18
CA ASP A 29 -6.13 -9.66 15.33
C ASP A 29 -5.54 -11.08 15.23
N ARG A 30 -4.24 -11.16 14.95
CA ARG A 30 -3.53 -12.44 14.80
C ARG A 30 -3.26 -13.13 16.14
N LYS A 31 -3.31 -12.39 17.26
CA LYS A 31 -3.06 -12.90 18.59
C LYS A 31 -4.30 -13.43 19.29
N HIS A 32 -5.48 -12.84 19.01
CA HIS A 32 -6.73 -13.15 19.69
C HIS A 32 -7.85 -13.44 18.69
N LEU A 33 -7.99 -14.71 18.31
CA LEU A 33 -8.96 -15.15 17.28
C LEU A 33 -10.41 -14.82 17.65
N TRP A 34 -10.79 -14.85 18.94
CA TRP A 34 -12.13 -14.51 19.43
C TRP A 34 -12.57 -13.07 19.10
N ARG A 35 -11.62 -12.16 18.99
CA ARG A 35 -11.89 -10.76 18.63
C ARG A 35 -12.22 -10.58 17.15
N ASN A 36 -12.03 -11.62 16.34
CA ASN A 36 -12.26 -11.56 14.91
C ASN A 36 -13.74 -11.74 14.49
N VAL A 37 -14.65 -12.14 15.39
CA VAL A 37 -16.10 -12.20 15.08
C VAL A 37 -16.60 -10.82 14.62
N GLY A 38 -16.22 -9.75 15.33
CA GLY A 38 -16.50 -8.37 14.92
C GLY A 38 -15.87 -7.98 13.60
N VAL A 39 -14.67 -8.49 13.31
CA VAL A 39 -13.93 -8.21 12.06
C VAL A 39 -14.66 -8.81 10.84
N VAL A 40 -15.22 -10.01 10.95
CA VAL A 40 -16.02 -10.62 9.88
C VAL A 40 -17.27 -9.78 9.57
N ARG A 41 -17.98 -9.36 10.62
CA ARG A 41 -19.14 -8.47 10.45
C ARG A 41 -18.76 -7.13 9.81
N ASP A 42 -17.67 -6.52 10.28
CA ASP A 42 -17.16 -5.25 9.74
C ASP A 42 -16.72 -5.43 8.27
N PHE A 43 -16.12 -6.58 7.93
CA PHE A 43 -15.76 -6.91 6.54
C PHE A 43 -17.01 -7.02 5.63
N LEU A 44 -18.05 -7.72 6.08
CA LEU A 44 -19.31 -7.85 5.32
C LEU A 44 -19.99 -6.49 5.10
N ARG A 45 -20.02 -5.65 6.14
CA ARG A 45 -20.53 -4.27 6.01
C ARG A 45 -19.70 -3.44 5.05
N ALA A 46 -18.37 -3.51 5.17
CA ALA A 46 -17.45 -2.81 4.25
C ALA A 46 -17.60 -3.30 2.81
N LEU A 47 -17.88 -4.59 2.59
CA LEU A 47 -18.15 -5.18 1.28
C LEU A 47 -19.43 -4.59 0.65
N ILE A 48 -20.50 -4.47 1.43
CA ILE A 48 -21.76 -3.86 0.99
C ILE A 48 -21.51 -2.38 0.64
N SER A 49 -20.92 -1.62 1.56
CA SER A 49 -20.62 -0.20 1.32
C SER A 49 -19.71 0.01 0.11
N ALA A 50 -18.68 -0.82 -0.06
CA ALA A 50 -17.81 -0.76 -1.24
C ALA A 50 -18.59 -1.02 -2.54
N ARG A 51 -19.51 -1.99 -2.50
CA ARG A 51 -20.37 -2.32 -3.66
C ARG A 51 -21.27 -1.14 -4.05
N ASP A 52 -21.84 -0.46 -3.08
CA ASP A 52 -22.69 0.71 -3.32
C ASP A 52 -21.88 1.89 -3.90
N ILE A 53 -20.69 2.17 -3.33
CA ILE A 53 -19.76 3.18 -3.86
C ILE A 53 -19.36 2.85 -5.31
N ILE A 54 -19.03 1.60 -5.61
CA ILE A 54 -18.65 1.16 -6.95
C ILE A 54 -19.83 1.30 -7.94
N ARG A 55 -21.04 0.99 -7.53
CA ARG A 55 -22.25 1.15 -8.37
C ARG A 55 -22.56 2.61 -8.66
N GLU A 56 -22.37 3.50 -7.67
CA GLU A 56 -22.53 4.94 -7.82
C GLU A 56 -21.47 5.52 -8.76
N PHE A 57 -20.20 5.15 -8.54
CA PHE A 57 -19.07 5.70 -9.30
C PHE A 57 -18.91 5.10 -10.70
N LYS A 58 -19.36 3.87 -10.93
CA LYS A 58 -19.28 3.12 -12.20
C LYS A 58 -17.88 3.08 -12.83
N PRO A 59 -16.85 2.63 -12.10
CA PRO A 59 -15.50 2.57 -12.63
C PRO A 59 -15.36 1.50 -13.72
N GLN A 60 -14.49 1.72 -14.70
CA GLN A 60 -14.10 0.73 -15.69
C GLN A 60 -13.09 -0.28 -15.15
N ILE A 61 -12.33 0.09 -14.12
CA ILE A 61 -11.34 -0.74 -13.45
C ILE A 61 -11.22 -0.34 -11.98
N VAL A 62 -10.92 -1.29 -11.12
CA VAL A 62 -10.62 -1.04 -9.70
C VAL A 62 -9.20 -1.51 -9.38
N ILE A 63 -8.39 -0.60 -8.85
CA ILE A 63 -6.98 -0.85 -8.52
C ILE A 63 -6.83 -0.95 -7.00
N GLY A 64 -6.25 -2.05 -6.52
CA GLY A 64 -5.93 -2.26 -5.11
C GLY A 64 -4.44 -2.17 -4.85
N VAL A 65 -4.06 -1.25 -3.97
CA VAL A 65 -2.67 -1.00 -3.58
C VAL A 65 -2.33 -1.56 -2.20
N GLY A 66 -3.14 -2.51 -1.71
CA GLY A 66 -2.99 -3.06 -0.37
C GLY A 66 -3.79 -2.29 0.70
N GLY A 67 -3.52 -2.60 1.96
CA GLY A 67 -4.28 -2.06 3.09
C GLY A 67 -5.62 -2.75 3.34
N TYR A 68 -6.29 -2.36 4.42
CA TYR A 68 -7.53 -3.03 4.86
C TYR A 68 -8.71 -2.81 3.93
N ALA A 69 -8.82 -1.62 3.33
CA ALA A 69 -9.90 -1.27 2.42
C ALA A 69 -9.82 -2.00 1.07
N SER A 70 -8.64 -2.44 0.65
CA SER A 70 -8.46 -3.15 -0.63
C SER A 70 -9.24 -4.46 -0.69
N ALA A 71 -9.32 -5.22 0.41
CA ALA A 71 -9.99 -6.52 0.43
C ALA A 71 -11.47 -6.42 0.07
N PRO A 72 -12.31 -5.66 0.79
CA PRO A 72 -13.73 -5.54 0.46
C PRO A 72 -13.95 -4.82 -0.87
N THR A 73 -13.13 -3.82 -1.22
CA THR A 73 -13.30 -3.05 -2.45
C THR A 73 -13.05 -3.91 -3.70
N LEU A 74 -11.91 -4.60 -3.78
CA LEU A 74 -11.62 -5.48 -4.91
C LEU A 74 -12.58 -6.67 -4.96
N LYS A 75 -12.97 -7.23 -3.80
CA LYS A 75 -13.97 -8.31 -3.76
C LYS A 75 -15.33 -7.86 -4.28
N ALA A 76 -15.75 -6.64 -3.95
CA ALA A 76 -16.98 -6.03 -4.48
C ALA A 76 -16.88 -5.85 -6.00
N ALA A 77 -15.78 -5.27 -6.51
CA ALA A 77 -15.55 -5.10 -7.94
C ALA A 77 -15.59 -6.43 -8.70
N GLN A 78 -14.86 -7.44 -8.21
CA GLN A 78 -14.86 -8.80 -8.77
C GLN A 78 -16.27 -9.45 -8.79
N SER A 79 -17.09 -9.17 -7.77
CA SER A 79 -18.47 -9.69 -7.73
C SER A 79 -19.42 -8.97 -8.70
N LEU A 80 -19.05 -7.77 -9.13
CA LEU A 80 -19.78 -6.97 -10.11
C LEU A 80 -19.26 -7.16 -11.55
N GLY A 81 -18.27 -8.03 -11.75
CA GLY A 81 -17.64 -8.24 -13.05
C GLY A 81 -16.76 -7.09 -13.55
N ILE A 82 -16.34 -6.21 -12.64
CA ILE A 82 -15.48 -5.08 -12.98
C ILE A 82 -14.02 -5.54 -12.93
N PRO A 83 -13.21 -5.26 -13.96
CA PRO A 83 -11.79 -5.58 -13.99
C PRO A 83 -11.04 -5.07 -12.77
N THR A 84 -10.12 -5.89 -12.25
CA THR A 84 -9.34 -5.55 -11.07
C THR A 84 -7.84 -5.71 -11.30
N LEU A 85 -7.07 -4.74 -10.80
CA LEU A 85 -5.62 -4.77 -10.77
C LEU A 85 -5.13 -4.71 -9.33
N ILE A 86 -4.13 -5.52 -9.01
CA ILE A 86 -3.44 -5.51 -7.72
C ILE A 86 -2.03 -4.95 -7.92
N GLN A 87 -1.61 -4.05 -7.04
CA GLN A 87 -0.21 -3.63 -6.91
C GLN A 87 0.36 -4.20 -5.60
N GLU A 88 1.44 -4.99 -5.71
CA GLU A 88 2.19 -5.52 -4.57
C GLU A 88 3.56 -4.86 -4.49
N GLN A 89 3.80 -4.12 -3.41
CA GLN A 89 5.00 -3.32 -3.20
C GLN A 89 6.15 -4.09 -2.54
N ASN A 90 5.86 -5.25 -1.96
CA ASN A 90 6.80 -6.00 -1.15
C ASN A 90 7.30 -7.25 -1.87
N SER A 91 8.50 -7.71 -1.53
CA SER A 91 9.04 -8.98 -1.99
C SER A 91 8.34 -10.20 -1.38
N TYR A 92 7.53 -9.99 -0.34
CA TYR A 92 6.66 -10.99 0.27
C TYR A 92 5.20 -10.51 0.21
N ALA A 93 4.37 -11.22 -0.54
CA ALA A 93 3.01 -10.78 -0.80
C ALA A 93 2.13 -10.75 0.45
N GLY A 94 1.37 -9.68 0.59
CA GLY A 94 0.37 -9.53 1.63
C GLY A 94 -0.75 -10.57 1.53
N VAL A 95 -1.30 -10.97 2.69
CA VAL A 95 -2.38 -12.00 2.75
C VAL A 95 -3.59 -11.58 1.91
N THR A 96 -3.97 -10.30 1.96
CA THR A 96 -5.07 -9.75 1.16
C THR A 96 -4.82 -9.91 -0.33
N ASN A 97 -3.63 -9.55 -0.82
CA ASN A 97 -3.29 -9.66 -2.23
C ASN A 97 -3.26 -11.11 -2.70
N LYS A 98 -2.74 -12.04 -1.89
CA LYS A 98 -2.79 -13.49 -2.17
C LYS A 98 -4.23 -14.01 -2.29
N PHE A 99 -5.12 -13.58 -1.39
CA PHE A 99 -6.53 -13.97 -1.42
C PHE A 99 -7.27 -13.48 -2.68
N LEU A 100 -6.97 -12.27 -3.13
CA LEU A 100 -7.64 -11.64 -4.27
C LEU A 100 -7.03 -12.02 -5.63
N ALA A 101 -5.79 -12.49 -5.65
CA ALA A 101 -4.98 -12.74 -6.84
C ALA A 101 -5.65 -13.64 -7.89
N ARG A 102 -6.34 -14.71 -7.43
CA ARG A 102 -6.99 -15.66 -8.36
C ARG A 102 -8.04 -15.02 -9.26
N ARG A 103 -8.72 -13.98 -8.77
CA ARG A 103 -9.78 -13.28 -9.50
C ARG A 103 -9.35 -11.93 -10.05
N ALA A 104 -8.15 -11.46 -9.73
CA ALA A 104 -7.60 -10.26 -10.33
C ALA A 104 -7.26 -10.51 -11.81
N ASP A 105 -7.40 -9.49 -12.63
CA ASP A 105 -7.06 -9.55 -14.05
C ASP A 105 -5.57 -9.38 -14.27
N LYS A 106 -4.94 -8.46 -13.52
CA LYS A 106 -3.49 -8.25 -13.53
C LYS A 106 -2.97 -7.97 -12.13
N ILE A 107 -1.69 -8.33 -11.93
CA ILE A 107 -0.98 -8.17 -10.67
C ILE A 107 0.37 -7.52 -10.97
N CYS A 108 0.45 -6.22 -10.73
CA CYS A 108 1.69 -5.47 -10.84
C CYS A 108 2.55 -5.74 -9.60
N VAL A 109 3.79 -6.12 -9.79
CA VAL A 109 4.71 -6.46 -8.69
C VAL A 109 5.96 -5.61 -8.76
N ALA A 110 6.51 -5.31 -7.58
CA ALA A 110 7.73 -4.51 -7.47
C ALA A 110 9.00 -5.34 -7.63
N TYR A 111 8.93 -6.63 -7.35
CA TYR A 111 10.10 -7.53 -7.32
C TYR A 111 9.89 -8.74 -8.22
N PRO A 112 10.96 -9.37 -8.72
CA PRO A 112 10.90 -10.65 -9.42
C PRO A 112 10.49 -11.80 -8.49
N ASP A 113 10.33 -12.99 -9.04
CA ASP A 113 10.07 -14.26 -8.33
C ASP A 113 8.76 -14.26 -7.50
N MET A 114 7.77 -13.50 -7.96
CA MET A 114 6.47 -13.39 -7.29
C MET A 114 5.46 -14.49 -7.70
N GLU A 115 5.80 -15.35 -8.63
CA GLU A 115 5.03 -16.53 -9.04
C GLU A 115 4.84 -17.54 -7.91
N ARG A 116 5.70 -17.53 -6.90
CA ARG A 116 5.50 -18.28 -5.65
C ARG A 116 4.27 -17.84 -4.84
N PHE A 117 3.71 -16.68 -5.15
CA PHE A 117 2.54 -16.12 -4.45
C PHE A 117 1.33 -15.91 -5.36
N PHE A 118 1.56 -15.71 -6.67
CA PHE A 118 0.55 -15.26 -7.61
C PHE A 118 0.55 -16.11 -8.89
N PRO A 119 -0.58 -16.21 -9.60
CA PRO A 119 -0.64 -16.84 -10.92
C PRO A 119 0.31 -16.15 -11.90
N LYS A 120 1.22 -16.91 -12.51
CA LYS A 120 2.30 -16.39 -13.36
C LYS A 120 1.78 -15.59 -14.57
N ASP A 121 0.68 -16.04 -15.17
CA ASP A 121 0.04 -15.43 -16.34
C ASP A 121 -0.57 -14.04 -16.07
N LYS A 122 -0.73 -13.69 -14.79
CA LYS A 122 -1.29 -12.40 -14.35
C LYS A 122 -0.25 -11.40 -13.87
N ILE A 123 0.98 -11.86 -13.63
CA ILE A 123 2.06 -11.02 -13.10
C ILE A 123 2.60 -10.08 -14.17
N VAL A 124 2.82 -8.82 -13.78
CA VAL A 124 3.55 -7.81 -14.56
C VAL A 124 4.57 -7.17 -13.62
N LEU A 125 5.85 -7.28 -13.94
CA LEU A 125 6.92 -6.62 -13.18
C LEU A 125 6.98 -5.14 -13.58
N THR A 126 6.47 -4.28 -12.70
CA THR A 126 6.38 -2.82 -12.94
C THR A 126 7.30 -1.99 -12.04
N GLY A 127 7.88 -2.60 -11.02
CA GLY A 127 8.48 -1.83 -9.93
C GLY A 127 7.45 -1.19 -9.02
N ASN A 128 7.91 -0.40 -8.05
CA ASN A 128 7.06 0.43 -7.21
C ASN A 128 6.82 1.79 -7.87
N PRO A 129 5.57 2.30 -7.86
CA PRO A 129 5.31 3.67 -8.26
C PRO A 129 6.04 4.64 -7.31
N ILE A 130 6.90 5.46 -7.85
CA ILE A 130 7.60 6.53 -7.12
C ILE A 130 7.12 7.90 -7.59
N ARG A 131 7.30 8.90 -6.73
CA ARG A 131 6.91 10.26 -7.09
C ARG A 131 7.84 10.81 -8.17
N PRO A 132 7.33 11.45 -9.23
CA PRO A 132 8.17 12.03 -10.29
C PRO A 132 9.25 12.98 -9.76
N ALA A 133 8.96 13.73 -8.69
CA ALA A 133 9.94 14.62 -8.05
C ALA A 133 11.15 13.86 -7.45
N ILE A 134 10.98 12.58 -7.10
CA ILE A 134 12.10 11.73 -6.63
C ILE A 134 12.81 11.08 -7.82
N GLU A 135 12.04 10.61 -8.80
CA GLU A 135 12.56 9.96 -10.01
C GLU A 135 13.46 10.91 -10.84
N HIS A 136 13.06 12.18 -10.91
CA HIS A 136 13.77 13.20 -11.69
C HIS A 136 14.70 14.09 -10.83
N LEU A 137 14.91 13.73 -9.56
CA LEU A 137 15.80 14.48 -8.68
C LEU A 137 17.25 14.39 -9.20
N LYS A 138 17.76 15.53 -9.67
CA LYS A 138 19.16 15.72 -10.04
C LYS A 138 19.82 16.60 -8.99
N ALA A 139 20.12 16.05 -7.82
CA ALA A 139 20.83 16.77 -6.78
C ALA A 139 22.34 16.54 -6.95
N GLU A 140 23.10 17.61 -7.07
CA GLU A 140 24.56 17.57 -7.02
C GLU A 140 25.02 17.29 -5.59
N ARG A 141 26.14 16.55 -5.46
CA ARG A 141 26.69 16.18 -4.13
C ARG A 141 26.92 17.42 -3.25
N ARG A 142 27.43 18.50 -3.84
CA ARG A 142 27.70 19.76 -3.16
C ARG A 142 26.44 20.36 -2.54
N GLU A 143 25.37 20.46 -3.35
CA GLU A 143 24.06 20.96 -2.90
C GLU A 143 23.47 20.12 -1.77
N ALA A 144 23.63 18.78 -1.87
CA ALA A 144 23.18 17.87 -0.83
C ALA A 144 23.95 18.07 0.49
N LEU A 145 25.29 18.22 0.44
CA LEU A 145 26.11 18.48 1.62
C LEU A 145 25.72 19.82 2.26
N GLU A 146 25.56 20.88 1.49
CA GLU A 146 25.11 22.20 1.95
C GLU A 146 23.72 22.13 2.60
N HIS A 147 22.77 21.42 1.96
CA HIS A 147 21.40 21.24 2.47
C HIS A 147 21.37 20.56 3.84
N PHE A 148 22.22 19.56 4.06
CA PHE A 148 22.31 18.85 5.34
C PHE A 148 23.30 19.50 6.32
N GLY A 149 23.89 20.64 6.00
CA GLY A 149 24.86 21.34 6.86
C GLY A 149 26.16 20.56 7.08
N LEU A 150 26.55 19.71 6.12
CA LEU A 150 27.76 18.93 6.18
C LEU A 150 28.94 19.68 5.51
N PRO A 151 30.18 19.54 6.01
CA PRO A 151 31.36 20.11 5.38
C PRO A 151 31.50 19.65 3.92
N LEU A 152 31.90 20.55 3.03
CA LEU A 152 32.01 20.26 1.58
C LEU A 152 33.12 19.27 1.24
N ASP A 153 34.09 19.09 2.12
CA ASP A 153 35.20 18.15 2.04
C ASP A 153 34.84 16.76 2.64
N THR A 154 33.60 16.57 3.08
CA THR A 154 33.13 15.28 3.59
C THR A 154 33.27 14.21 2.54
N GLU A 155 34.16 13.23 2.73
CA GLU A 155 34.37 12.15 1.77
C GLU A 155 33.26 11.08 1.79
N ARG A 156 32.78 10.72 2.98
CA ARG A 156 31.82 9.64 3.19
C ARG A 156 30.63 10.08 4.04
N VAL A 157 29.44 9.73 3.58
CA VAL A 157 28.20 9.97 4.32
C VAL A 157 27.48 8.63 4.46
N VAL A 158 27.11 8.27 5.69
CA VAL A 158 26.26 7.10 5.98
C VAL A 158 24.89 7.62 6.38
N VAL A 159 23.88 7.26 5.61
CA VAL A 159 22.50 7.62 5.89
C VAL A 159 21.76 6.42 6.45
N VAL A 160 21.15 6.57 7.62
CA VAL A 160 20.34 5.55 8.25
C VAL A 160 18.89 6.03 8.30
N VAL A 161 17.99 5.26 7.66
CA VAL A 161 16.58 5.62 7.54
C VAL A 161 15.70 4.55 8.15
N GLY A 162 14.89 4.94 9.12
CA GLY A 162 13.82 4.10 9.66
C GLY A 162 12.50 4.31 8.92
N GLY A 163 11.57 3.34 9.03
CA GLY A 163 10.22 3.49 8.50
C GLY A 163 9.42 4.60 9.22
N SER A 164 8.26 4.99 8.67
CA SER A 164 7.44 6.13 9.13
C SER A 164 6.94 6.05 10.58
N LEU A 165 6.89 4.87 11.17
CA LEU A 165 6.52 4.65 12.58
C LEU A 165 7.75 4.44 13.49
N GLY A 166 8.94 4.69 12.97
CA GLY A 166 10.20 4.43 13.62
C GLY A 166 10.69 2.98 13.44
N ALA A 167 11.98 2.78 13.65
CA ALA A 167 12.62 1.48 13.59
C ALA A 167 13.43 1.28 14.86
N ARG A 168 12.77 0.81 15.92
CA ARG A 168 13.36 0.66 17.26
C ARG A 168 14.68 -0.11 17.23
N SER A 169 14.74 -1.22 16.52
CA SER A 169 15.96 -2.04 16.40
C SER A 169 17.12 -1.29 15.70
N ILE A 170 16.82 -0.48 14.69
CA ILE A 170 17.81 0.36 14.02
C ILE A 170 18.30 1.46 14.98
N ASN A 171 17.36 2.13 15.65
CA ASN A 171 17.69 3.20 16.60
C ASN A 171 18.53 2.68 17.78
N GLU A 172 18.18 1.53 18.35
CA GLU A 172 18.93 0.88 19.41
C GLU A 172 20.33 0.47 18.95
N SER A 173 20.48 -0.06 17.73
CA SER A 173 21.78 -0.47 17.18
C SER A 173 22.75 0.69 16.94
N ILE A 174 22.23 1.89 16.70
CA ILE A 174 23.06 3.09 16.42
C ILE A 174 23.26 3.92 17.69
N GLY A 175 22.25 4.04 18.54
CA GLY A 175 22.29 4.85 19.76
C GLY A 175 23.01 4.18 20.94
N SER A 176 23.38 2.90 20.84
CA SER A 176 24.08 2.14 21.87
C SER A 176 25.60 2.16 21.74
N ARG A 177 26.17 3.05 20.92
CA ARG A 177 27.63 3.24 20.78
C ARG A 177 28.06 4.63 21.24
#